data_94134b6ab025a4d6b18f263f42e934c6
#
_entry.id   94134b6ab025a4d6b18f263f42e934c6
#
_cell.length_a   1.000
_cell.length_b   1.000
_cell.length_c   1.000
_cell.angle_alpha   90.00
_cell.angle_beta   90.00
_cell.angle_gamma   90.00
#
_symmetry.space_group_name_H-M   'P 1'
#
loop_
_entity.id
_entity.type
_entity.pdbx_description
1 polymer ?
#
loop_
_entity_poly.entity_id
_entity_poly.type
_entity_poly.pdbx_seq_one_letter_code
_entity_poly.pdbx_strand_id
1 'polypeptide(L)'
;MKLVVLTVVLGALVLVGCGKSTATSAGSSAGVTSSIPAAGGAGGAGTSGSGPTTSAGECPTSNTKSFAKSKFVLHVGLAAGTFHRYLYKPFKAGTFHKGASGRISGLVKGGATALFDEHEIRQAITDVKANPALCKVLIAPLSEVAEKFTAMKSKLTSGDTTSLDTVNSSLSSISSTSAKDGAPITERTDQNAG
;
A
#
# COMPACT_ATOMS: atom_id res chain seq x y z
N MET A 1 -34.77 -33.45 -12.55
CA MET A 1 -34.31 -32.91 -13.83
C MET A 1 -34.81 -31.49 -13.95
N LYS A 2 -33.99 -30.47 -13.72
CA LYS A 2 -34.28 -29.09 -14.07
C LYS A 2 -33.06 -28.54 -14.79
N LEU A 3 -33.26 -28.36 -16.08
CA LEU A 3 -32.30 -27.77 -17.01
C LEU A 3 -32.17 -26.28 -16.68
N VAL A 4 -31.01 -25.85 -16.25
CA VAL A 4 -30.67 -24.41 -16.10
C VAL A 4 -29.93 -24.00 -17.35
N VAL A 5 -30.59 -23.22 -18.18
CA VAL A 5 -30.06 -22.60 -19.40
C VAL A 5 -29.01 -21.58 -19.02
N LEU A 6 -27.77 -21.83 -19.46
CA LEU A 6 -26.63 -20.93 -19.32
C LEU A 6 -26.64 -19.90 -20.43
N THR A 7 -27.13 -18.71 -20.22
CA THR A 7 -27.03 -17.55 -21.13
C THR A 7 -25.66 -16.90 -21.00
N VAL A 8 -24.79 -17.17 -21.99
CA VAL A 8 -23.52 -16.45 -22.17
C VAL A 8 -23.82 -15.12 -22.85
N VAL A 9 -23.65 -14.02 -22.15
CA VAL A 9 -23.67 -12.68 -22.74
C VAL A 9 -22.24 -12.28 -23.06
N LEU A 10 -21.90 -12.36 -24.34
CA LEU A 10 -20.67 -11.82 -24.91
C LEU A 10 -20.83 -10.29 -25.04
N GLY A 11 -20.23 -9.52 -24.14
CA GLY A 11 -20.13 -8.07 -24.25
C GLY A 11 -18.86 -7.70 -25.03
N ALA A 12 -19.02 -7.23 -26.26
CA ALA A 12 -17.92 -6.68 -27.06
C ALA A 12 -17.50 -5.31 -26.51
N LEU A 13 -16.25 -5.17 -26.07
CA LEU A 13 -15.62 -3.90 -25.77
C LEU A 13 -15.12 -3.27 -27.07
N VAL A 14 -15.75 -2.19 -27.50
CA VAL A 14 -15.28 -1.33 -28.60
C VAL A 14 -14.30 -0.31 -28.00
N LEU A 15 -13.03 -0.45 -28.33
CA LEU A 15 -11.97 0.53 -28.10
C LEU A 15 -11.96 1.54 -29.27
N VAL A 16 -12.45 2.74 -29.05
CA VAL A 16 -12.25 3.86 -29.98
C VAL A 16 -11.70 5.04 -29.19
N GLY A 17 -10.55 5.56 -29.59
CA GLY A 17 -10.05 6.82 -29.05
C GLY A 17 -8.56 7.07 -29.27
N CYS A 18 -8.08 7.09 -30.53
CA CYS A 18 -6.82 7.76 -30.90
C CYS A 18 -7.07 9.27 -30.92
N GLY A 19 -6.46 10.00 -29.99
CA GLY A 19 -6.30 11.45 -30.02
C GLY A 19 -4.84 11.82 -30.22
N LYS A 20 -4.45 12.04 -31.51
CA LYS A 20 -3.14 12.52 -31.92
C LYS A 20 -3.18 14.04 -31.94
N SER A 21 -2.48 14.71 -31.04
CA SER A 21 -2.26 16.16 -31.11
C SER A 21 -0.83 16.44 -31.58
N THR A 22 -0.75 16.94 -32.77
CA THR A 22 0.44 17.44 -33.45
C THR A 22 0.89 18.75 -32.81
N ALA A 23 2.16 18.85 -32.44
CA ALA A 23 2.82 20.08 -32.08
C ALA A 23 3.29 20.78 -33.39
N THR A 24 2.97 22.04 -33.52
CA THR A 24 3.53 22.92 -34.54
C THR A 24 4.45 23.94 -33.88
N SER A 25 5.69 23.93 -34.31
CA SER A 25 6.75 24.88 -34.00
C SER A 25 6.59 26.18 -34.80
N ALA A 26 6.95 27.26 -34.21
CA ALA A 26 7.62 28.46 -34.79
C ALA A 26 7.52 29.57 -33.72
N GLY A 27 8.51 30.33 -33.34
CA GLY A 27 9.74 30.77 -33.90
C GLY A 27 10.14 32.06 -33.22
N SER A 28 11.43 32.32 -33.20
CA SER A 28 12.12 33.62 -33.11
C SER A 28 12.33 34.32 -31.77
N SER A 29 13.53 34.21 -31.31
CA SER A 29 14.57 35.26 -31.10
C SER A 29 14.15 36.63 -30.56
N ALA A 30 14.71 37.00 -29.41
CA ALA A 30 15.44 38.24 -29.22
C ALA A 30 16.21 38.19 -27.91
N GLY A 31 17.52 38.35 -27.99
CA GLY A 31 18.41 38.47 -26.87
C GLY A 31 18.33 39.84 -26.22
N VAL A 32 18.66 39.86 -24.94
CA VAL A 32 19.22 41.05 -24.28
C VAL A 32 20.29 40.59 -23.29
N THR A 33 21.50 40.90 -23.62
CA THR A 33 22.66 40.98 -22.74
C THR A 33 22.47 42.09 -21.70
N SER A 34 22.73 41.81 -20.45
CA SER A 34 23.26 42.81 -19.51
C SER A 34 23.86 42.18 -18.27
N SER A 35 25.18 42.17 -18.27
CA SER A 35 26.06 42.69 -17.22
C SER A 35 25.97 42.10 -15.80
N ILE A 36 27.00 41.32 -15.47
CA ILE A 36 27.50 41.01 -14.15
C ILE A 36 28.11 42.28 -13.50
N PRO A 37 28.00 42.43 -12.19
CA PRO A 37 29.21 42.68 -11.43
C PRO A 37 29.51 41.56 -10.42
N ALA A 38 30.73 41.12 -10.46
CA ALA A 38 31.36 40.27 -9.49
C ALA A 38 31.60 41.03 -8.17
N ALA A 39 31.26 40.40 -7.04
CA ALA A 39 32.00 40.61 -5.79
C ALA A 39 31.90 39.35 -4.91
N GLY A 40 32.96 38.74 -4.75
CA GLY A 40 33.65 37.94 -3.82
C GLY A 40 32.99 37.36 -2.63
N GLY A 41 33.30 36.08 -2.29
CA GLY A 41 33.18 35.58 -0.95
C GLY A 41 33.00 34.06 -0.91
N ALA A 42 34.13 33.37 -0.83
CA ALA A 42 34.40 32.15 -0.05
C ALA A 42 33.39 30.98 -0.03
N GLY A 43 33.84 29.87 -0.55
CA GLY A 43 33.82 28.52 0.05
C GLY A 43 32.51 28.00 0.60
N GLY A 44 31.83 27.18 -0.17
CA GLY A 44 30.79 26.31 0.31
C GLY A 44 30.78 25.06 -0.57
N ALA A 45 31.36 23.99 -0.05
CA ALA A 45 31.38 22.69 -0.68
C ALA A 45 29.97 22.27 -1.09
N GLY A 46 29.79 22.00 -2.37
CA GLY A 46 28.57 21.38 -2.91
C GLY A 46 28.33 20.03 -2.25
N THR A 47 27.46 20.00 -1.29
CA THR A 47 26.92 18.76 -0.77
C THR A 47 25.95 18.26 -1.82
N SER A 48 26.37 17.30 -2.61
CA SER A 48 25.48 16.43 -3.39
C SER A 48 24.43 15.91 -2.44
N GLY A 49 23.17 16.31 -2.67
CA GLY A 49 22.03 15.80 -1.94
C GLY A 49 21.90 14.31 -2.14
N SER A 50 22.61 13.54 -1.33
CA SER A 50 22.25 12.16 -1.06
C SER A 50 20.90 12.23 -0.37
N GLY A 51 19.83 11.79 -1.08
CA GLY A 51 18.53 11.58 -0.46
C GLY A 51 18.73 10.73 0.79
N PRO A 52 17.98 10.98 1.86
CA PRO A 52 18.14 10.24 3.10
C PRO A 52 17.88 8.76 2.84
N THR A 53 18.93 7.96 2.72
CA THR A 53 18.88 6.53 2.95
C THR A 53 18.63 6.34 4.43
N THR A 54 17.35 6.46 4.84
CA THR A 54 16.93 6.09 6.18
C THR A 54 17.09 4.60 6.31
N SER A 55 18.15 4.16 6.96
CA SER A 55 18.26 2.83 7.53
C SER A 55 17.01 2.56 8.38
N ALA A 56 16.55 1.31 8.40
CA ALA A 56 15.37 0.90 9.18
C ALA A 56 15.61 1.16 10.68
N GLY A 57 15.40 2.40 11.14
CA GLY A 57 15.65 2.78 12.53
C GLY A 57 15.67 4.29 12.80
N GLU A 58 15.88 5.12 11.81
CA GLU A 58 15.92 6.58 12.05
C GLU A 58 14.58 7.23 11.69
N CYS A 59 13.85 7.63 12.73
CA CYS A 59 12.64 8.43 12.58
C CYS A 59 12.99 9.90 12.43
N PRO A 60 12.25 10.66 11.59
CA PRO A 60 12.49 12.08 11.39
C PRO A 60 12.21 12.85 12.69
N THR A 61 12.80 14.04 12.82
CA THR A 61 12.55 14.94 13.95
C THR A 61 11.29 15.80 13.76
N SER A 62 10.82 15.93 12.51
CA SER A 62 9.61 16.67 12.16
C SER A 62 8.83 15.93 11.06
N ASN A 63 7.56 16.31 10.86
CA ASN A 63 6.76 15.75 9.77
C ASN A 63 7.37 16.10 8.40
N THR A 64 7.66 15.09 7.60
CA THR A 64 8.27 15.25 6.26
C THR A 64 7.25 15.19 5.13
N LYS A 65 6.03 14.73 5.39
CA LYS A 65 4.94 14.65 4.41
C LYS A 65 3.62 15.15 5.02
N SER A 66 2.88 15.93 4.25
CA SER A 66 1.51 16.30 4.59
C SER A 66 0.60 15.07 4.57
N PHE A 67 -0.36 15.03 5.50
CA PHE A 67 -1.35 13.95 5.60
C PHE A 67 -0.79 12.53 5.83
N ALA A 68 0.49 12.40 6.23
CA ALA A 68 1.12 11.09 6.48
C ALA A 68 0.29 10.23 7.44
N LYS A 69 -0.23 10.82 8.51
CA LYS A 69 -1.09 10.14 9.50
C LYS A 69 -2.40 9.63 8.90
N SER A 70 -3.09 10.45 8.10
CA SER A 70 -4.36 10.07 7.45
C SER A 70 -4.15 8.98 6.40
N LYS A 71 -3.07 9.07 5.62
CA LYS A 71 -2.69 8.05 4.64
C LYS A 71 -2.35 6.72 5.32
N PHE A 72 -1.56 6.77 6.39
CA PHE A 72 -1.26 5.60 7.20
C PHE A 72 -2.54 4.90 7.68
N VAL A 73 -3.48 5.64 8.27
CA VAL A 73 -4.78 5.08 8.74
C VAL A 73 -5.55 4.45 7.59
N LEU A 74 -5.56 5.10 6.41
CA LEU A 74 -6.22 4.57 5.22
C LEU A 74 -5.59 3.24 4.77
N HIS A 75 -4.28 3.20 4.60
CA HIS A 75 -3.59 2.01 4.10
C HIS A 75 -3.70 0.82 5.06
N VAL A 76 -3.51 1.03 6.37
CA VAL A 76 -3.70 -0.06 7.34
C VAL A 76 -5.17 -0.46 7.44
N GLY A 77 -6.10 0.48 7.36
CA GLY A 77 -7.53 0.21 7.35
C GLY A 77 -7.95 -0.66 6.15
N LEU A 78 -7.39 -0.40 4.96
CA LEU A 78 -7.61 -1.22 3.77
C LEU A 78 -7.03 -2.63 3.94
N ALA A 79 -5.77 -2.74 4.38
CA ALA A 79 -5.14 -4.04 4.61
C ALA A 79 -5.91 -4.87 5.65
N ALA A 80 -6.27 -4.28 6.78
CA ALA A 80 -7.01 -4.99 7.83
C ALA A 80 -8.41 -5.41 7.36
N GLY A 81 -9.15 -4.53 6.69
CA GLY A 81 -10.51 -4.82 6.22
C GLY A 81 -10.56 -5.88 5.13
N THR A 82 -9.66 -5.80 4.13
CA THR A 82 -9.57 -6.81 3.07
C THR A 82 -9.09 -8.14 3.60
N PHE A 83 -8.07 -8.15 4.49
CA PHE A 83 -7.62 -9.33 5.21
C PHE A 83 -8.78 -10.02 5.95
N HIS A 84 -9.51 -9.29 6.79
CA HIS A 84 -10.63 -9.85 7.54
C HIS A 84 -11.72 -10.41 6.62
N ARG A 85 -12.09 -9.68 5.56
CA ARG A 85 -13.18 -10.07 4.68
C ARG A 85 -12.85 -11.27 3.81
N TYR A 86 -11.65 -11.31 3.21
CA TYR A 86 -11.32 -12.26 2.15
C TYR A 86 -10.36 -13.37 2.58
N LEU A 87 -9.70 -13.23 3.74
CA LEU A 87 -8.79 -14.24 4.29
C LEU A 87 -9.28 -14.78 5.62
N TYR A 88 -9.45 -13.93 6.63
CA TYR A 88 -9.71 -14.38 7.98
C TYR A 88 -11.12 -14.98 8.18
N LYS A 89 -12.17 -14.31 7.69
CA LYS A 89 -13.54 -14.86 7.76
C LYS A 89 -13.70 -16.18 7.00
N PRO A 90 -13.24 -16.33 5.73
CA PRO A 90 -13.24 -17.63 5.05
C PRO A 90 -12.42 -18.71 5.77
N PHE A 91 -11.28 -18.33 6.37
CA PHE A 91 -10.49 -19.25 7.19
C PHE A 91 -11.29 -19.77 8.39
N LYS A 92 -11.89 -18.88 9.16
CA LYS A 92 -12.72 -19.26 10.33
C LYS A 92 -13.97 -20.06 9.92
N ALA A 93 -14.49 -19.84 8.72
CA ALA A 93 -15.59 -20.61 8.14
C ALA A 93 -15.15 -21.98 7.57
N GLY A 94 -13.86 -22.31 7.61
CA GLY A 94 -13.36 -23.59 7.13
C GLY A 94 -13.25 -23.69 5.59
N THR A 95 -13.40 -22.59 4.85
CA THR A 95 -13.34 -22.59 3.36
C THR A 95 -12.03 -23.13 2.81
N PHE A 96 -10.93 -22.97 3.57
CA PHE A 96 -9.59 -23.40 3.14
C PHE A 96 -9.26 -24.86 3.50
N HIS A 97 -10.12 -25.55 4.23
CA HIS A 97 -9.90 -26.96 4.59
C HIS A 97 -9.87 -27.86 3.34
N LYS A 98 -9.05 -28.91 3.41
CA LYS A 98 -8.98 -29.92 2.35
C LYS A 98 -10.35 -30.56 2.15
N GLY A 99 -10.87 -30.53 0.93
CA GLY A 99 -12.19 -31.05 0.58
C GLY A 99 -13.34 -30.05 0.69
N ALA A 100 -13.11 -28.82 1.20
CA ALA A 100 -14.16 -27.80 1.26
C ALA A 100 -14.57 -27.33 -0.15
N SER A 101 -15.88 -27.14 -0.34
CA SER A 101 -16.40 -26.57 -1.59
C SER A 101 -15.88 -25.15 -1.77
N GLY A 102 -15.40 -24.84 -2.98
CA GLY A 102 -14.85 -23.51 -3.29
C GLY A 102 -13.44 -23.24 -2.74
N ARG A 103 -12.77 -24.25 -2.17
CA ARG A 103 -11.41 -24.09 -1.59
C ARG A 103 -10.43 -23.48 -2.58
N ILE A 104 -10.39 -23.97 -3.83
CA ILE A 104 -9.42 -23.48 -4.83
C ILE A 104 -9.66 -22.00 -5.14
N SER A 105 -10.91 -21.60 -5.39
CA SER A 105 -11.25 -20.21 -5.65
C SER A 105 -10.99 -19.32 -4.42
N GLY A 106 -11.23 -19.82 -3.21
CA GLY A 106 -10.91 -19.16 -1.96
C GLY A 106 -9.41 -18.92 -1.81
N LEU A 107 -8.57 -19.92 -2.08
CA LEU A 107 -7.11 -19.78 -2.01
C LEU A 107 -6.55 -18.82 -3.07
N VAL A 108 -7.10 -18.83 -4.29
CA VAL A 108 -6.69 -17.87 -5.34
C VAL A 108 -7.05 -16.44 -4.93
N LYS A 109 -8.28 -16.21 -4.46
CA LYS A 109 -8.70 -14.90 -3.95
C LYS A 109 -7.86 -14.47 -2.73
N GLY A 110 -7.62 -15.39 -1.81
CA GLY A 110 -6.78 -15.15 -0.65
C GLY A 110 -5.35 -14.77 -1.02
N GLY A 111 -4.75 -15.43 -2.00
CA GLY A 111 -3.42 -15.09 -2.51
C GLY A 111 -3.35 -13.69 -3.12
N ALA A 112 -4.37 -13.32 -3.92
CA ALA A 112 -4.47 -11.97 -4.48
C ALA A 112 -4.66 -10.91 -3.37
N THR A 113 -5.51 -11.20 -2.37
CA THR A 113 -5.70 -10.32 -1.21
C THR A 113 -4.42 -10.15 -0.42
N ALA A 114 -3.67 -11.22 -0.17
CA ALA A 114 -2.41 -11.13 0.57
C ALA A 114 -1.36 -10.24 -0.13
N LEU A 115 -1.35 -10.23 -1.48
CA LEU A 115 -0.51 -9.31 -2.27
C LEU A 115 -0.96 -7.86 -2.11
N PHE A 116 -2.25 -7.62 -2.15
CA PHE A 116 -2.82 -6.29 -1.94
C PHE A 116 -2.52 -5.78 -0.53
N ASP A 117 -2.76 -6.60 0.48
CA ASP A 117 -2.53 -6.25 1.89
C ASP A 117 -1.04 -5.98 2.16
N GLU A 118 -0.12 -6.77 1.58
CA GLU A 118 1.32 -6.51 1.64
C GLU A 118 1.65 -5.13 1.06
N HIS A 119 1.08 -4.79 -0.11
CA HIS A 119 1.28 -3.50 -0.75
C HIS A 119 0.81 -2.35 0.16
N GLU A 120 -0.40 -2.45 0.69
CA GLU A 120 -0.98 -1.43 1.58
C GLU A 120 -0.14 -1.24 2.86
N ILE A 121 0.33 -2.32 3.47
CA ILE A 121 1.22 -2.23 4.64
C ILE A 121 2.56 -1.57 4.29
N ARG A 122 3.13 -1.82 3.11
CA ARG A 122 4.35 -1.13 2.65
C ARG A 122 4.12 0.37 2.41
N GLN A 123 2.96 0.77 1.92
CA GLN A 123 2.57 2.18 1.83
C GLN A 123 2.43 2.79 3.22
N ALA A 124 1.78 2.11 4.16
CA ALA A 124 1.67 2.54 5.55
C ALA A 124 3.05 2.74 6.20
N ILE A 125 4.02 1.86 5.96
CA ILE A 125 5.42 2.01 6.41
C ILE A 125 6.03 3.31 5.88
N THR A 126 5.79 3.63 4.61
CA THR A 126 6.28 4.86 3.98
C THR A 126 5.68 6.12 4.62
N ASP A 127 4.40 6.06 4.98
CA ASP A 127 3.70 7.17 5.64
C ASP A 127 4.12 7.32 7.10
N VAL A 128 4.26 6.21 7.83
CA VAL A 128 4.75 6.21 9.20
C VAL A 128 6.16 6.80 9.30
N LYS A 129 7.06 6.46 8.38
CA LYS A 129 8.40 7.06 8.30
C LYS A 129 8.40 8.57 8.12
N ALA A 130 7.30 9.15 7.66
CA ALA A 130 7.18 10.59 7.49
C ALA A 130 6.64 11.32 8.73
N ASN A 131 6.22 10.60 9.78
CA ASN A 131 5.67 11.16 11.01
C ASN A 131 6.49 10.71 12.23
N PRO A 132 7.13 11.65 13.00
CA PRO A 132 8.03 11.30 14.10
C PRO A 132 7.39 10.42 15.19
N ALA A 133 6.16 10.74 15.57
CA ALA A 133 5.47 10.04 16.65
C ALA A 133 5.11 8.61 16.24
N LEU A 134 4.45 8.45 15.07
CA LEU A 134 4.06 7.15 14.57
C LEU A 134 5.26 6.26 14.22
N CYS A 135 6.33 6.86 13.68
CA CYS A 135 7.54 6.14 13.30
C CYS A 135 8.15 5.39 14.48
N LYS A 136 8.29 6.06 15.63
CA LYS A 136 8.92 5.48 16.83
C LYS A 136 8.21 4.22 17.33
N VAL A 137 6.90 4.13 17.16
CA VAL A 137 6.09 3.07 17.76
C VAL A 137 5.58 2.03 16.74
N LEU A 138 5.46 2.41 15.45
CA LEU A 138 4.81 1.58 14.45
C LEU A 138 5.74 1.02 13.38
N ILE A 139 6.94 1.56 13.18
CA ILE A 139 7.82 1.11 12.10
C ILE A 139 8.20 -0.37 12.23
N ALA A 140 8.56 -0.82 13.42
CA ALA A 140 8.94 -2.21 13.68
C ALA A 140 7.75 -3.18 13.51
N PRO A 141 6.59 -2.98 14.16
CA PRO A 141 5.46 -3.89 14.00
C PRO A 141 4.88 -3.91 12.58
N LEU A 142 4.89 -2.78 11.85
CA LEU A 142 4.46 -2.76 10.44
C LEU A 142 5.43 -3.54 9.54
N SER A 143 6.74 -3.41 9.74
CA SER A 143 7.74 -4.17 8.98
C SER A 143 7.56 -5.67 9.21
N GLU A 144 7.36 -6.09 10.45
CA GLU A 144 7.08 -7.49 10.79
C GLU A 144 5.79 -8.01 10.12
N VAL A 145 4.73 -7.21 10.08
CA VAL A 145 3.48 -7.60 9.40
C VAL A 145 3.67 -7.68 7.89
N ALA A 146 4.44 -6.78 7.27
CA ALA A 146 4.75 -6.87 5.85
C ALA A 146 5.45 -8.20 5.50
N GLU A 147 6.43 -8.62 6.31
CA GLU A 147 7.11 -9.91 6.16
C GLU A 147 6.15 -11.10 6.34
N LYS A 148 5.25 -11.01 7.32
CA LYS A 148 4.22 -12.04 7.53
C LYS A 148 3.28 -12.17 6.33
N PHE A 149 2.88 -11.07 5.70
CA PHE A 149 2.08 -11.11 4.47
C PHE A 149 2.86 -11.75 3.31
N THR A 150 4.14 -11.39 3.14
CA THR A 150 5.02 -12.01 2.13
C THR A 150 5.10 -13.53 2.33
N ALA A 151 5.34 -13.98 3.56
CA ALA A 151 5.41 -15.40 3.90
C ALA A 151 4.05 -16.10 3.74
N MET A 152 2.96 -15.45 4.11
CA MET A 152 1.60 -15.98 4.02
C MET A 152 1.19 -16.25 2.57
N LYS A 153 1.56 -15.38 1.62
CA LYS A 153 1.27 -15.57 0.20
C LYS A 153 1.76 -16.93 -0.31
N SER A 154 3.00 -17.27 -0.04
CA SER A 154 3.56 -18.57 -0.47
C SER A 154 2.91 -19.75 0.25
N LYS A 155 2.56 -19.60 1.52
CA LYS A 155 1.85 -20.62 2.30
C LYS A 155 0.43 -20.85 1.78
N LEU A 156 -0.32 -19.80 1.48
CA LEU A 156 -1.68 -19.92 0.93
C LEU A 156 -1.70 -20.66 -0.42
N THR A 157 -0.72 -20.46 -1.29
CA THR A 157 -0.63 -21.21 -2.56
C THR A 157 -0.44 -22.71 -2.35
N SER A 158 0.23 -23.13 -1.27
CA SER A 158 0.34 -24.53 -0.86
C SER A 158 -0.85 -25.02 -0.02
N GLY A 159 -1.76 -24.13 0.35
CA GLY A 159 -2.93 -24.43 1.19
C GLY A 159 -2.64 -24.44 2.68
N ASP A 160 -1.48 -23.90 3.11
CA ASP A 160 -1.15 -23.70 4.51
C ASP A 160 -1.75 -22.37 5.01
N THR A 161 -2.61 -22.45 6.01
CA THR A 161 -3.33 -21.31 6.60
C THR A 161 -2.90 -20.98 8.03
N THR A 162 -1.82 -21.60 8.52
CA THR A 162 -1.36 -21.49 9.92
C THR A 162 -0.96 -20.07 10.34
N SER A 163 -0.58 -19.22 9.37
CA SER A 163 -0.16 -17.84 9.62
C SER A 163 -1.31 -16.83 9.79
N LEU A 164 -2.55 -17.20 9.45
CA LEU A 164 -3.68 -16.26 9.44
C LEU A 164 -4.02 -15.70 10.83
N ASP A 165 -4.05 -16.54 11.86
CA ASP A 165 -4.28 -16.07 13.24
C ASP A 165 -3.15 -15.16 13.74
N THR A 166 -1.91 -15.45 13.35
CA THR A 166 -0.74 -14.62 13.71
C THR A 166 -0.81 -13.24 13.06
N VAL A 167 -1.17 -13.16 11.78
CA VAL A 167 -1.37 -11.88 11.08
C VAL A 167 -2.52 -11.10 11.69
N ASN A 168 -3.64 -11.76 11.99
CA ASN A 168 -4.78 -11.15 12.67
C ASN A 168 -4.37 -10.49 14.00
N SER A 169 -3.64 -11.21 14.84
CA SER A 169 -3.16 -10.69 16.13
C SER A 169 -2.21 -9.50 15.95
N SER A 170 -1.33 -9.55 14.95
CA SER A 170 -0.41 -8.45 14.65
C SER A 170 -1.15 -7.19 14.16
N LEU A 171 -2.14 -7.33 13.28
CA LEU A 171 -2.98 -6.20 12.82
C LEU A 171 -3.78 -5.58 13.99
N SER A 172 -4.32 -6.41 14.88
CA SER A 172 -5.01 -5.96 16.09
C SER A 172 -4.09 -5.16 17.01
N SER A 173 -2.85 -5.62 17.20
CA SER A 173 -1.84 -4.91 18.01
C SER A 173 -1.46 -3.56 17.39
N ILE A 174 -1.29 -3.49 16.06
CA ILE A 174 -1.02 -2.23 15.34
C ILE A 174 -2.20 -1.28 15.51
N SER A 175 -3.44 -1.75 15.36
CA SER A 175 -4.64 -0.93 15.55
C SER A 175 -4.72 -0.35 16.97
N SER A 176 -4.46 -1.16 17.98
CA SER A 176 -4.45 -0.73 19.38
C SER A 176 -3.35 0.29 19.67
N THR A 177 -2.15 0.08 19.17
CA THR A 177 -1.02 1.01 19.32
C THR A 177 -1.29 2.32 18.61
N SER A 178 -1.76 2.25 17.36
CA SER A 178 -2.10 3.41 16.54
C SER A 178 -3.18 4.28 17.19
N ALA A 179 -4.19 3.67 17.80
CA ALA A 179 -5.26 4.39 18.51
C ALA A 179 -4.72 5.19 19.70
N LYS A 180 -3.78 4.61 20.46
CA LYS A 180 -3.11 5.30 21.60
C LYS A 180 -2.33 6.52 21.15
N ASP A 181 -1.74 6.49 19.95
CA ASP A 181 -1.01 7.61 19.35
C ASP A 181 -1.92 8.54 18.52
N GLY A 182 -3.23 8.47 18.76
CA GLY A 182 -4.24 9.35 18.17
C GLY A 182 -4.43 9.13 16.67
N ALA A 183 -4.17 7.93 16.16
CA ALA A 183 -4.41 7.52 14.77
C ALA A 183 -5.30 6.27 14.72
N PRO A 184 -6.56 6.35 15.18
CA PRO A 184 -7.45 5.18 15.21
C PRO A 184 -7.69 4.65 13.81
N ILE A 185 -7.51 3.35 13.64
CA ILE A 185 -7.69 2.65 12.37
C ILE A 185 -9.12 2.15 12.28
N THR A 186 -9.79 2.48 11.16
CA THR A 186 -11.09 1.91 10.78
C THR A 186 -10.88 0.98 9.59
N GLU A 187 -11.34 -0.25 9.72
CA GLU A 187 -11.25 -1.25 8.65
C GLU A 187 -12.10 -0.83 7.43
N ARG A 188 -11.51 -0.98 6.24
CA ARG A 188 -12.14 -0.64 4.96
C ARG A 188 -11.91 -1.76 3.96
N THR A 189 -12.84 -1.93 3.02
CA THR A 189 -12.74 -2.94 1.96
C THR A 189 -12.70 -2.32 0.56
N ASP A 190 -12.75 -0.99 0.47
CA ASP A 190 -12.69 -0.22 -0.76
C ASP A 190 -11.86 1.06 -0.55
N GLN A 191 -11.26 1.53 -1.62
CA GLN A 191 -10.46 2.76 -1.62
C GLN A 191 -11.28 4.04 -1.69
N ASN A 192 -12.59 3.93 -1.96
CA ASN A 192 -13.47 5.06 -2.19
C ASN A 192 -14.30 5.47 -0.96
N ALA A 193 -14.09 4.84 0.17
CA ALA A 193 -14.81 5.11 1.42
C ALA A 193 -14.12 6.18 2.28
N GLY A 194 -13.73 7.30 1.66
CA GLY A 194 -13.11 8.46 2.31
C GLY A 194 -13.89 9.72 2.11
#